data_4f640e5ad7d92f5168da9331a3479f38
#
_entry.id   4f640e5ad7d92f5168da9331a3479f38
#
_cell.length_a   1.000
_cell.length_b   1.000
_cell.length_c   1.000
_cell.angle_alpha   90.00
_cell.angle_beta   90.00
_cell.angle_gamma   90.00
#
_symmetry.space_group_name_H-M   'P 1'
#
loop_
_entity.id
_entity.type
_entity.pdbx_description
1 polymer ?
#
loop_
_entity_poly.entity_id
_entity_poly.type
_entity_poly.pdbx_seq_one_letter_code
_entity_poly.pdbx_strand_id
1 'polypeptide(L)'
;MAPEDPVSLFVTRLAGFRVPGPYQDKLRNPYSDPRRRENLRLYLTLMRRRRPRVLLVGRDPGYKGCALTGIPFTSEAIAARGTLPSGERLACSGTVVGPGVGYLIPSDRPPVSEASASIIWEGIHRYFEDPPLLWNALPFHPHRSGNPRSNRLPALVAETLAFGLPYLMALFALFPSVDTVLAAGERAGEVFRRLEKENGLRKTVYFLRHPSYGGKRNFFEQLQRLKGEGRI
;
A
#
# COMPACT_ATOMS: atom_id res chain seq x y z
N MET A 1 -25.68 -14.91 -15.73
CA MET A 1 -24.73 -14.76 -14.62
C MET A 1 -24.39 -13.27 -14.49
N ALA A 2 -24.50 -12.69 -13.30
CA ALA A 2 -24.01 -11.32 -13.09
C ALA A 2 -22.49 -11.29 -13.35
N PRO A 3 -21.97 -10.21 -13.96
CA PRO A 3 -20.52 -10.07 -14.18
C PRO A 3 -19.81 -10.10 -12.82
N GLU A 4 -18.73 -10.87 -12.76
CA GLU A 4 -17.91 -10.95 -11.53
C GLU A 4 -17.35 -9.57 -11.18
N ASP A 5 -17.39 -9.20 -9.90
CA ASP A 5 -16.91 -7.89 -9.44
C ASP A 5 -15.42 -7.70 -9.76
N PRO A 6 -15.04 -6.62 -10.47
CA PRO A 6 -13.66 -6.39 -10.89
C PRO A 6 -12.64 -6.36 -9.75
N VAL A 7 -13.04 -5.94 -8.54
CA VAL A 7 -12.18 -5.99 -7.35
C VAL A 7 -11.92 -7.43 -6.95
N SER A 8 -12.96 -8.26 -6.94
CA SER A 8 -12.85 -9.69 -6.61
C SER A 8 -11.95 -10.42 -7.60
N LEU A 9 -12.10 -10.16 -8.90
CA LEU A 9 -11.22 -10.71 -9.94
C LEU A 9 -9.75 -10.31 -9.73
N PHE A 10 -9.50 -9.02 -9.48
CA PHE A 10 -8.16 -8.51 -9.20
C PHE A 10 -7.52 -9.20 -8.01
N VAL A 11 -8.25 -9.29 -6.90
CA VAL A 11 -7.76 -9.88 -5.64
C VAL A 11 -7.55 -11.40 -5.78
N THR A 12 -8.42 -12.09 -6.50
CA THR A 12 -8.26 -13.53 -6.81
C THR A 12 -7.01 -13.78 -7.63
N ARG A 13 -6.78 -12.97 -8.67
CA ARG A 13 -5.56 -13.05 -9.49
C ARG A 13 -4.29 -12.82 -8.66
N LEU A 14 -4.31 -11.83 -7.76
CA LEU A 14 -3.19 -11.52 -6.88
C LEU A 14 -2.94 -12.68 -5.90
N ALA A 15 -3.99 -13.24 -5.31
CA ALA A 15 -3.89 -14.38 -4.40
C ALA A 15 -3.35 -15.65 -5.09
N GLY A 16 -3.65 -15.83 -6.36
CA GLY A 16 -3.18 -16.93 -7.19
C GLY A 16 -1.72 -16.86 -7.62
N PHE A 17 -1.02 -15.76 -7.35
CA PHE A 17 0.40 -15.65 -7.68
C PHE A 17 1.22 -16.68 -6.91
N ARG A 18 1.94 -17.52 -7.65
CA ARG A 18 2.88 -18.50 -7.11
C ARG A 18 4.29 -17.93 -7.17
N VAL A 19 4.93 -17.84 -6.01
CA VAL A 19 6.32 -17.38 -5.93
C VAL A 19 7.22 -18.35 -6.69
N PRO A 20 8.03 -17.88 -7.66
CA PRO A 20 8.96 -18.76 -8.38
C PRO A 20 9.97 -19.44 -7.46
N GLY A 21 10.40 -20.67 -7.82
CA GLY A 21 11.27 -21.53 -7.03
C GLY A 21 12.48 -20.84 -6.37
N PRO A 22 13.29 -20.04 -7.11
CA PRO A 22 14.45 -19.33 -6.54
C PRO A 22 14.15 -18.30 -5.44
N TYR A 23 12.88 -17.94 -5.26
CA TYR A 23 12.45 -16.92 -4.31
C TYR A 23 11.55 -17.44 -3.18
N GLN A 24 11.18 -18.73 -3.17
CA GLN A 24 10.21 -19.28 -2.23
C GLN A 24 10.60 -19.13 -0.76
N ASP A 25 11.90 -19.13 -0.45
CA ASP A 25 12.44 -18.92 0.90
C ASP A 25 12.61 -17.45 1.30
N LYS A 26 12.33 -16.48 0.36
CA LYS A 26 12.67 -15.05 0.49
C LYS A 26 11.52 -14.13 0.11
N LEU A 27 10.51 -14.65 -0.55
CA LEU A 27 9.35 -13.87 -1.00
C LEU A 27 8.07 -14.61 -0.61
N ARG A 28 7.12 -13.90 0.00
CA ARG A 28 5.83 -14.44 0.41
C ARG A 28 4.71 -13.66 -0.26
N ASN A 29 3.68 -14.36 -0.73
CA ASN A 29 2.43 -13.74 -1.12
C ASN A 29 1.53 -13.56 0.12
N PRO A 30 1.31 -12.34 0.64
CA PRO A 30 0.43 -12.13 1.79
C PRO A 30 -1.02 -12.54 1.51
N TYR A 31 -1.45 -12.44 0.27
CA TYR A 31 -2.83 -12.64 -0.18
C TYR A 31 -3.21 -14.11 -0.38
N SER A 32 -2.28 -15.05 -0.21
CA SER A 32 -2.61 -16.47 -0.05
C SER A 32 -3.39 -16.73 1.26
N ASP A 33 -3.24 -15.87 2.27
CA ASP A 33 -4.02 -15.90 3.51
C ASP A 33 -5.44 -15.32 3.26
N PRO A 34 -6.52 -16.07 3.55
CA PRO A 34 -7.88 -15.64 3.28
C PRO A 34 -8.28 -14.32 3.98
N ARG A 35 -7.81 -14.07 5.19
CA ARG A 35 -8.11 -12.84 5.95
C ARG A 35 -7.50 -11.62 5.28
N ARG A 36 -6.24 -11.69 4.88
CA ARG A 36 -5.53 -10.59 4.21
C ARG A 36 -6.12 -10.31 2.84
N ARG A 37 -6.50 -11.36 2.14
CA ARG A 37 -7.21 -11.28 0.85
C ARG A 37 -8.54 -10.56 1.01
N GLU A 38 -9.33 -10.94 2.02
CA GLU A 38 -10.62 -10.29 2.29
C GLU A 38 -10.45 -8.83 2.73
N ASN A 39 -9.47 -8.52 3.58
CA ASN A 39 -9.15 -7.16 3.95
C ASN A 39 -8.79 -6.30 2.74
N LEU A 40 -7.97 -6.82 1.81
CA LEU A 40 -7.65 -6.10 0.57
C LEU A 40 -8.91 -5.89 -0.29
N ARG A 41 -9.74 -6.92 -0.43
CA ARG A 41 -10.99 -6.83 -1.20
C ARG A 41 -11.89 -5.72 -0.63
N LEU A 42 -12.07 -5.71 0.67
CA LEU A 42 -12.88 -4.69 1.36
C LEU A 42 -12.28 -3.29 1.17
N TYR A 43 -10.97 -3.13 1.37
CA TYR A 43 -10.26 -1.87 1.18
C TYR A 43 -10.43 -1.34 -0.26
N LEU A 44 -10.14 -2.16 -1.27
CA LEU A 44 -10.27 -1.74 -2.68
C LEU A 44 -11.72 -1.42 -3.07
N THR A 45 -12.70 -2.14 -2.52
CA THR A 45 -14.12 -1.86 -2.73
C THR A 45 -14.50 -0.49 -2.16
N LEU A 46 -14.04 -0.16 -0.95
CA LEU A 46 -14.26 1.15 -0.34
C LEU A 46 -13.60 2.27 -1.16
N MET A 47 -12.34 2.06 -1.55
CA MET A 47 -11.60 3.05 -2.36
C MET A 47 -12.23 3.26 -3.74
N ARG A 48 -12.78 2.21 -4.37
CA ARG A 48 -13.44 2.32 -5.67
C ARG A 48 -14.69 3.22 -5.62
N ARG A 49 -15.44 3.17 -4.52
CA ARG A 49 -16.59 4.07 -4.31
C ARG A 49 -16.17 5.53 -4.17
N ARG A 50 -14.98 5.79 -3.63
CA ARG A 50 -14.42 7.14 -3.43
C ARG A 50 -13.80 7.75 -4.68
N ARG A 51 -13.45 6.92 -5.70
CA ARG A 51 -12.83 7.38 -6.94
C ARG A 51 -11.58 8.23 -6.70
N PRO A 52 -10.58 7.75 -5.96
CA PRO A 52 -9.40 8.51 -5.60
C PRO A 52 -8.66 9.01 -6.84
N ARG A 53 -8.18 10.26 -6.79
CA ARG A 53 -7.34 10.85 -7.84
C ARG A 53 -5.86 10.60 -7.59
N VAL A 54 -5.47 10.41 -6.34
CA VAL A 54 -4.08 10.23 -5.92
C VAL A 54 -3.83 8.78 -5.55
N LEU A 55 -2.71 8.22 -6.03
CA LEU A 55 -2.16 6.94 -5.63
C LEU A 55 -0.84 7.16 -4.88
N LEU A 56 -0.77 6.75 -3.62
CA LEU A 56 0.48 6.71 -2.85
C LEU A 56 1.06 5.30 -2.93
N VAL A 57 2.27 5.18 -3.49
CA VAL A 57 2.92 3.89 -3.72
C VAL A 57 4.19 3.77 -2.90
N GLY A 58 4.30 2.67 -2.14
CA GLY A 58 5.54 2.22 -1.53
C GLY A 58 6.23 1.14 -2.35
N ARG A 59 7.34 0.65 -1.80
CA ARG A 59 8.12 -0.39 -2.45
C ARG A 59 7.46 -1.77 -2.30
N ASP A 60 7.29 -2.24 -1.07
CA ASP A 60 6.86 -3.60 -0.70
C ASP A 60 6.17 -3.63 0.67
N PRO A 61 5.40 -4.69 0.99
CA PRO A 61 4.76 -4.87 2.28
C PRO A 61 5.75 -5.02 3.43
N GLY A 62 5.65 -4.16 4.45
CA GLY A 62 6.37 -4.32 5.71
C GLY A 62 5.82 -5.48 6.55
N TYR A 63 6.70 -6.19 7.27
CA TYR A 63 6.32 -7.40 8.03
C TYR A 63 5.40 -7.14 9.23
N LYS A 64 5.36 -5.91 9.77
CA LYS A 64 4.44 -5.48 10.85
C LYS A 64 3.20 -4.73 10.35
N GLY A 65 3.13 -4.44 9.08
CA GLY A 65 2.04 -3.70 8.44
C GLY A 65 1.31 -4.53 7.41
N CYS A 66 1.43 -4.15 6.15
CA CYS A 66 0.71 -4.77 5.03
C CYS A 66 0.89 -6.29 4.95
N ALA A 67 2.05 -6.85 5.30
CA ALA A 67 2.26 -8.29 5.31
C ALA A 67 1.39 -9.03 6.36
N LEU A 68 0.86 -8.33 7.36
CA LEU A 68 -0.09 -8.86 8.34
C LEU A 68 -1.54 -8.56 7.99
N THR A 69 -1.82 -7.34 7.53
CA THR A 69 -3.19 -6.88 7.29
C THR A 69 -3.70 -7.18 5.89
N GLY A 70 -2.81 -7.25 4.90
CA GLY A 70 -3.15 -7.25 3.48
C GLY A 70 -3.45 -5.85 2.93
N ILE A 71 -3.48 -4.80 3.76
CA ILE A 71 -3.78 -3.43 3.35
C ILE A 71 -2.47 -2.64 3.24
N PRO A 72 -2.15 -2.04 2.08
CA PRO A 72 -0.91 -1.28 1.90
C PRO A 72 -0.75 -0.18 2.95
N PHE A 73 0.46 0.01 3.48
CA PHE A 73 0.80 1.00 4.51
C PHE A 73 -0.05 0.97 5.78
N THR A 74 -0.75 -0.13 6.05
CA THR A 74 -1.69 -0.17 7.18
C THR A 74 -1.30 -1.30 8.14
N SER A 75 -1.03 -0.94 9.40
CA SER A 75 -0.81 -1.89 10.48
C SER A 75 -2.14 -2.37 11.08
N GLU A 76 -2.10 -3.48 11.83
CA GLU A 76 -3.29 -3.99 12.51
C GLU A 76 -3.89 -2.95 13.46
N ALA A 77 -3.05 -2.20 14.20
CA ALA A 77 -3.52 -1.16 15.12
C ALA A 77 -4.31 -0.06 14.40
N ILE A 78 -3.84 0.40 13.24
CA ILE A 78 -4.54 1.42 12.44
C ILE A 78 -5.82 0.83 11.85
N ALA A 79 -5.76 -0.37 11.26
CA ALA A 79 -6.92 -1.02 10.66
C ALA A 79 -8.05 -1.24 11.69
N ALA A 80 -7.70 -1.67 12.91
CA ALA A 80 -8.66 -1.96 13.96
C ALA A 80 -9.23 -0.71 14.65
N ARG A 81 -8.36 0.27 14.96
CA ARG A 81 -8.71 1.41 15.84
C ARG A 81 -9.06 2.68 15.07
N GLY A 82 -8.51 2.88 13.87
CA GLY A 82 -8.62 4.15 13.13
C GLY A 82 -7.98 5.34 13.87
N THR A 83 -6.95 5.07 14.67
CA THR A 83 -6.23 6.08 15.45
C THR A 83 -4.73 6.01 15.20
N LEU A 84 -4.05 7.14 15.34
CA LEU A 84 -2.59 7.20 15.43
C LEU A 84 -2.11 6.66 16.80
N PRO A 85 -0.82 6.34 16.95
CA PRO A 85 -0.24 5.97 18.24
C PRO A 85 -0.40 7.04 19.33
N SER A 86 -0.57 8.31 18.95
CA SER A 86 -0.90 9.43 19.85
C SER A 86 -2.31 9.35 20.44
N GLY A 87 -3.18 8.45 19.95
CA GLY A 87 -4.60 8.40 20.28
C GLY A 87 -5.48 9.28 19.37
N GLU A 88 -4.87 10.11 18.52
CA GLU A 88 -5.59 10.99 17.58
C GLU A 88 -6.38 10.17 16.56
N ARG A 89 -7.67 10.51 16.39
CA ARG A 89 -8.56 9.83 15.45
C ARG A 89 -8.29 10.26 14.02
N LEU A 90 -8.22 9.29 13.11
CA LEU A 90 -8.01 9.52 11.67
C LEU A 90 -9.32 9.98 11.01
N ALA A 91 -9.65 11.27 11.13
CA ALA A 91 -10.94 11.82 10.73
C ALA A 91 -11.18 11.76 9.21
N CYS A 92 -10.18 12.14 8.39
CA CYS A 92 -10.29 12.09 6.93
C CYS A 92 -10.46 10.66 6.38
N SER A 93 -9.98 9.68 7.13
CA SER A 93 -9.97 8.26 6.75
C SER A 93 -10.97 7.41 7.52
N GLY A 94 -11.83 8.03 8.35
CA GLY A 94 -12.75 7.32 9.25
C GLY A 94 -13.72 6.34 8.59
N THR A 95 -13.75 6.32 7.23
CA THR A 95 -14.54 5.35 6.47
C THR A 95 -13.71 4.28 5.77
N VAL A 96 -12.37 4.33 5.87
CA VAL A 96 -11.46 3.35 5.24
C VAL A 96 -10.56 2.62 6.24
N VAL A 97 -10.47 3.09 7.48
CA VAL A 97 -9.83 2.39 8.62
C VAL A 97 -10.62 2.59 9.89
N GLY A 98 -10.52 1.66 10.81
CA GLY A 98 -11.17 1.73 12.12
C GLY A 98 -12.27 0.68 12.31
N PRO A 99 -12.91 0.66 13.49
CA PRO A 99 -13.78 -0.45 13.93
C PRO A 99 -15.03 -0.65 13.06
N GLY A 100 -15.54 0.40 12.40
CA GLY A 100 -16.74 0.32 11.56
C GLY A 100 -16.50 -0.26 10.15
N VAL A 101 -15.24 -0.50 9.75
CA VAL A 101 -14.92 -1.00 8.40
C VAL A 101 -15.09 -2.51 8.26
N GLY A 102 -14.86 -3.27 9.34
CA GLY A 102 -15.04 -4.72 9.34
C GLY A 102 -13.81 -5.51 8.88
N TYR A 103 -12.60 -4.95 8.99
CA TYR A 103 -11.36 -5.70 8.70
C TYR A 103 -11.16 -6.87 9.66
N LEU A 104 -10.70 -7.98 9.12
CA LEU A 104 -10.39 -9.20 9.85
C LEU A 104 -9.02 -9.07 10.52
N ILE A 105 -9.00 -8.55 11.75
CA ILE A 105 -7.79 -8.42 12.56
C ILE A 105 -7.84 -9.47 13.68
N PRO A 106 -6.73 -10.17 13.99
CA PRO A 106 -6.69 -11.12 15.10
C PRO A 106 -7.11 -10.48 16.43
N SER A 107 -7.99 -11.16 17.17
CA SER A 107 -8.49 -10.70 18.48
C SER A 107 -7.86 -11.42 19.68
N ASP A 108 -7.09 -12.48 19.42
CA ASP A 108 -6.38 -13.31 20.41
C ASP A 108 -5.12 -12.66 21.00
N ARG A 109 -4.73 -11.53 20.46
CA ARG A 109 -3.57 -10.72 20.90
C ARG A 109 -3.76 -9.24 20.59
N PRO A 110 -2.98 -8.35 21.24
CA PRO A 110 -2.98 -6.93 20.89
C PRO A 110 -2.60 -6.70 19.41
N PRO A 111 -3.28 -5.76 18.73
CA PRO A 111 -2.95 -5.41 17.34
C PRO A 111 -1.54 -4.85 17.20
N VAL A 112 -0.80 -5.33 16.23
CA VAL A 112 0.58 -4.91 15.93
C VAL A 112 0.59 -3.51 15.31
N SER A 113 1.53 -2.66 15.77
CA SER A 113 1.80 -1.33 15.21
C SER A 113 3.05 -1.35 14.32
N GLU A 114 3.07 -0.51 13.29
CA GLU A 114 4.21 -0.27 12.41
C GLU A 114 4.49 1.23 12.30
N ALA A 115 5.75 1.64 12.56
CA ALA A 115 6.12 3.06 12.59
C ALA A 115 5.93 3.77 11.25
N SER A 116 6.32 3.12 10.13
CA SER A 116 6.13 3.70 8.79
C SER A 116 4.65 3.87 8.43
N ALA A 117 3.81 2.89 8.78
CA ALA A 117 2.37 3.00 8.59
C ALA A 117 1.79 4.18 9.39
N SER A 118 2.20 4.35 10.65
CA SER A 118 1.76 5.47 11.48
C SER A 118 2.13 6.82 10.88
N ILE A 119 3.35 6.97 10.35
CA ILE A 119 3.77 8.23 9.71
C ILE A 119 2.99 8.49 8.41
N ILE A 120 2.76 7.47 7.60
CA ILE A 120 1.97 7.61 6.37
C ILE A 120 0.54 8.05 6.71
N TRP A 121 -0.12 7.41 7.66
CA TRP A 121 -1.48 7.76 8.05
C TRP A 121 -1.58 9.12 8.75
N GLU A 122 -0.55 9.53 9.50
CA GLU A 122 -0.43 10.90 10.02
C GLU A 122 -0.32 11.93 8.88
N GLY A 123 0.47 11.62 7.84
CA GLY A 123 0.55 12.45 6.65
C GLY A 123 -0.78 12.54 5.88
N ILE A 124 -1.47 11.40 5.72
CA ILE A 124 -2.79 11.37 5.09
C ILE A 124 -3.77 12.24 5.89
N HIS A 125 -3.82 12.07 7.21
CA HIS A 125 -4.71 12.82 8.07
C HIS A 125 -4.50 14.34 8.02
N ARG A 126 -3.23 14.79 7.93
CA ARG A 126 -2.88 16.22 7.93
C ARG A 126 -3.06 16.91 6.57
N TYR A 127 -2.80 16.20 5.49
CA TYR A 127 -2.60 16.83 4.19
C TYR A 127 -3.65 16.46 3.14
N PHE A 128 -4.45 15.41 3.34
CA PHE A 128 -5.48 15.00 2.41
C PHE A 128 -6.88 15.24 2.98
N GLU A 129 -7.78 15.73 2.14
CA GLU A 129 -9.22 15.79 2.46
C GLU A 129 -9.84 14.39 2.33
N ASP A 130 -9.57 13.73 1.20
CA ASP A 130 -9.91 12.33 0.94
C ASP A 130 -8.66 11.45 0.95
N PRO A 131 -8.69 10.24 1.54
CA PRO A 131 -7.52 9.37 1.58
C PRO A 131 -7.11 8.95 0.16
N PRO A 132 -5.78 8.99 -0.16
CA PRO A 132 -5.29 8.48 -1.43
C PRO A 132 -5.45 6.96 -1.49
N LEU A 133 -5.51 6.40 -2.70
CA LEU A 133 -5.34 4.97 -2.90
C LEU A 133 -3.92 4.58 -2.46
N LEU A 134 -3.80 3.56 -1.64
CA LEU A 134 -2.51 3.06 -1.16
C LEU A 134 -2.14 1.78 -1.88
N TRP A 135 -0.88 1.66 -2.32
CA TRP A 135 -0.38 0.46 -2.98
C TRP A 135 1.11 0.22 -2.70
N ASN A 136 1.59 -0.99 -3.01
CA ASN A 136 3.00 -1.34 -3.06
C ASN A 136 3.38 -1.74 -4.48
N ALA A 137 4.48 -1.21 -5.02
CA ALA A 137 4.98 -1.55 -6.36
C ALA A 137 5.23 -3.05 -6.51
N LEU A 138 5.79 -3.68 -5.46
CA LEU A 138 5.83 -5.13 -5.28
C LEU A 138 4.77 -5.50 -4.21
N PRO A 139 3.63 -6.11 -4.56
CA PRO A 139 2.60 -6.46 -3.58
C PRO A 139 2.94 -7.69 -2.73
N PHE A 140 4.08 -8.31 -2.97
CA PHE A 140 4.59 -9.48 -2.26
C PHE A 140 5.63 -9.09 -1.22
N HIS A 141 5.66 -9.81 -0.08
CA HIS A 141 6.54 -9.48 1.03
C HIS A 141 7.92 -10.13 0.90
N PRO A 142 8.98 -9.36 0.61
CA PRO A 142 10.35 -9.85 0.63
C PRO A 142 10.86 -9.94 2.07
N HIS A 143 11.50 -11.05 2.42
CA HIS A 143 12.01 -11.30 3.76
C HIS A 143 13.39 -11.97 3.72
N ARG A 144 14.08 -12.04 4.85
CA ARG A 144 15.31 -12.81 4.97
C ARG A 144 14.97 -14.30 4.82
N SER A 145 15.89 -15.06 4.19
CA SER A 145 15.73 -16.49 3.99
C SER A 145 15.28 -17.17 5.30
N GLY A 146 14.20 -17.96 5.21
CA GLY A 146 13.62 -18.66 6.35
C GLY A 146 12.98 -17.80 7.45
N ASN A 147 12.99 -16.45 7.35
CA ASN A 147 12.40 -15.57 8.37
C ASN A 147 11.37 -14.57 7.80
N PRO A 148 10.09 -14.97 7.68
CA PRO A 148 9.03 -14.10 7.16
C PRO A 148 8.65 -12.95 8.10
N ARG A 149 9.17 -12.90 9.32
CA ARG A 149 8.98 -11.79 10.27
C ARG A 149 10.11 -10.75 10.19
N SER A 150 10.75 -10.64 9.06
CA SER A 150 11.82 -9.67 8.80
C SER A 150 11.55 -8.91 7.51
N ASN A 151 12.09 -7.70 7.39
CA ASN A 151 12.22 -7.03 6.10
C ASN A 151 13.58 -7.37 5.49
N ARG A 152 13.64 -7.48 4.15
CA ARG A 152 14.90 -7.72 3.46
C ARG A 152 15.51 -6.44 2.90
N LEU A 153 16.84 -6.50 2.73
CA LEU A 153 17.63 -5.45 2.10
C LEU A 153 17.42 -5.35 0.57
N PRO A 154 17.76 -4.22 -0.06
CA PRO A 154 17.25 -3.76 -1.36
C PRO A 154 17.50 -4.65 -2.58
N ALA A 155 18.55 -5.48 -2.61
CA ALA A 155 18.95 -6.21 -3.82
C ALA A 155 17.86 -7.17 -4.35
N LEU A 156 17.20 -7.93 -3.46
CA LEU A 156 16.13 -8.85 -3.86
C LEU A 156 14.93 -8.12 -4.48
N VAL A 157 14.68 -6.90 -4.05
CA VAL A 157 13.51 -6.14 -4.49
C VAL A 157 13.65 -5.71 -5.95
N ALA A 158 14.86 -5.37 -6.41
CA ALA A 158 15.11 -4.99 -7.81
C ALA A 158 14.75 -6.14 -8.77
N GLU A 159 15.15 -7.37 -8.41
CA GLU A 159 14.86 -8.57 -9.21
C GLU A 159 13.36 -8.92 -9.20
N THR A 160 12.70 -8.73 -8.07
CA THR A 160 11.30 -9.16 -7.87
C THR A 160 10.27 -8.08 -8.21
N LEU A 161 10.68 -6.82 -8.41
CA LEU A 161 9.78 -5.73 -8.79
C LEU A 161 8.98 -6.04 -10.05
N ALA A 162 9.57 -6.74 -11.02
CA ALA A 162 8.89 -7.16 -12.24
C ALA A 162 7.63 -7.99 -11.96
N PHE A 163 7.57 -8.73 -10.85
CA PHE A 163 6.37 -9.49 -10.46
C PHE A 163 5.20 -8.58 -10.03
N GLY A 164 5.48 -7.35 -9.60
CA GLY A 164 4.48 -6.38 -9.19
C GLY A 164 3.86 -5.59 -10.35
N LEU A 165 4.59 -5.42 -11.46
CA LEU A 165 4.16 -4.55 -12.57
C LEU A 165 2.79 -4.92 -13.17
N PRO A 166 2.47 -6.20 -13.45
CA PRO A 166 1.16 -6.58 -13.98
C PRO A 166 0.00 -6.19 -13.05
N TYR A 167 0.23 -6.22 -11.73
CA TYR A 167 -0.79 -5.84 -10.73
C TYR A 167 -0.91 -4.33 -10.60
N LEU A 168 0.19 -3.58 -10.73
CA LEU A 168 0.14 -2.12 -10.75
C LEU A 168 -0.62 -1.61 -11.98
N MET A 169 -0.39 -2.19 -13.15
CA MET A 169 -1.13 -1.85 -14.37
C MET A 169 -2.62 -2.22 -14.26
N ALA A 170 -2.93 -3.38 -13.72
CA ALA A 170 -4.31 -3.79 -13.45
C ALA A 170 -5.00 -2.88 -12.40
N LEU A 171 -4.25 -2.37 -11.42
CA LEU A 171 -4.76 -1.41 -10.45
C LEU A 171 -5.14 -0.08 -11.13
N PHE A 172 -4.32 0.44 -12.05
CA PHE A 172 -4.68 1.62 -12.83
C PHE A 172 -5.94 1.41 -13.68
N ALA A 173 -6.12 0.23 -14.23
CA ALA A 173 -7.36 -0.10 -14.96
C ALA A 173 -8.57 -0.17 -14.01
N LEU A 174 -8.37 -0.66 -12.77
CA LEU A 174 -9.42 -0.72 -11.74
C LEU A 174 -9.77 0.67 -11.18
N PHE A 175 -8.81 1.60 -11.16
CA PHE A 175 -8.95 2.97 -10.66
C PHE A 175 -8.60 4.02 -11.74
N PRO A 176 -9.43 4.17 -12.79
CA PRO A 176 -9.15 5.09 -13.90
C PRO A 176 -9.14 6.56 -13.47
N SER A 177 -9.73 6.90 -12.31
CA SER A 177 -9.71 8.25 -11.74
C SER A 177 -8.34 8.69 -11.22
N VAL A 178 -7.41 7.75 -10.98
CA VAL A 178 -6.06 8.09 -10.54
C VAL A 178 -5.31 8.78 -11.69
N ASP A 179 -4.93 10.03 -11.48
CA ASP A 179 -4.12 10.84 -12.40
C ASP A 179 -2.76 11.21 -11.82
N THR A 180 -2.64 11.20 -10.50
CA THR A 180 -1.45 11.59 -9.73
C THR A 180 -0.90 10.42 -8.93
N VAL A 181 0.43 10.25 -8.98
CA VAL A 181 1.15 9.22 -8.24
C VAL A 181 2.17 9.86 -7.30
N LEU A 182 2.14 9.46 -6.04
CA LEU A 182 3.13 9.81 -5.03
C LEU A 182 3.99 8.58 -4.75
N ALA A 183 5.19 8.55 -5.31
CA ALA A 183 6.14 7.43 -5.12
C ALA A 183 6.97 7.67 -3.86
N ALA A 184 6.67 6.95 -2.77
CA ALA A 184 7.33 7.08 -1.47
C ALA A 184 8.61 6.25 -1.39
N GLY A 185 9.75 6.93 -1.52
CA GLY A 185 11.10 6.36 -1.50
C GLY A 185 11.66 6.09 -2.89
N GLU A 186 12.98 6.09 -2.97
CA GLU A 186 13.75 5.98 -4.22
C GLU A 186 13.34 4.76 -5.07
N ARG A 187 13.19 3.59 -4.44
CA ARG A 187 12.86 2.35 -5.15
C ARG A 187 11.45 2.33 -5.74
N ALA A 188 10.49 2.94 -5.06
CA ALA A 188 9.18 3.15 -5.65
C ALA A 188 9.28 4.12 -6.84
N GLY A 189 10.10 5.17 -6.71
CA GLY A 189 10.37 6.11 -7.78
C GLY A 189 11.00 5.49 -9.03
N GLU A 190 11.95 4.56 -8.86
CA GLU A 190 12.59 3.84 -9.98
C GLU A 190 11.56 3.09 -10.84
N VAL A 191 10.57 2.46 -10.22
CA VAL A 191 9.49 1.76 -10.94
C VAL A 191 8.74 2.71 -11.86
N PHE A 192 8.41 3.91 -11.37
CA PHE A 192 7.65 4.88 -12.18
C PHE A 192 8.47 5.52 -13.28
N ARG A 193 9.76 5.83 -13.04
CA ARG A 193 10.67 6.29 -14.11
C ARG A 193 10.79 5.25 -15.22
N ARG A 194 10.82 3.97 -14.87
CA ARG A 194 10.86 2.88 -15.82
C ARG A 194 9.54 2.77 -16.60
N LEU A 195 8.40 2.83 -15.92
CA LEU A 195 7.08 2.78 -16.55
C LEU A 195 6.85 3.96 -17.50
N GLU A 196 7.29 5.16 -17.15
CA GLU A 196 7.24 6.32 -18.05
C GLU A 196 8.04 6.06 -19.33
N LYS A 197 9.28 5.55 -19.18
CA LYS A 197 10.19 5.31 -20.31
C LYS A 197 9.76 4.14 -21.20
N GLU A 198 9.36 3.01 -20.60
CA GLU A 198 9.13 1.75 -21.32
C GLU A 198 7.67 1.55 -21.74
N ASN A 199 6.71 2.08 -20.98
CA ASN A 199 5.29 1.82 -21.16
C ASN A 199 4.46 3.07 -21.48
N GLY A 200 5.09 4.25 -21.58
CA GLY A 200 4.40 5.51 -21.86
C GLY A 200 3.35 5.88 -20.82
N LEU A 201 3.62 5.62 -19.54
CA LEU A 201 2.70 5.93 -18.46
C LEU A 201 2.36 7.42 -18.44
N ARG A 202 1.10 7.76 -18.72
CA ARG A 202 0.59 9.14 -18.74
C ARG A 202 -0.03 9.50 -17.38
N LYS A 203 0.79 9.62 -16.34
CA LYS A 203 0.38 10.04 -14.98
C LYS A 203 1.36 11.09 -14.48
N THR A 204 0.88 12.03 -13.67
CA THR A 204 1.77 12.96 -12.97
C THR A 204 2.42 12.22 -11.80
N VAL A 205 3.76 12.15 -11.78
CA VAL A 205 4.49 11.41 -10.73
C VAL A 205 5.32 12.37 -9.88
N TYR A 206 5.11 12.34 -8.57
CA TYR A 206 5.91 13.04 -7.58
C TYR A 206 6.72 12.05 -6.76
N PHE A 207 8.01 12.33 -6.58
CA PHE A 207 8.92 11.48 -5.82
C PHE A 207 9.05 12.02 -4.40
N LEU A 208 8.63 11.22 -3.41
CA LEU A 208 8.67 11.58 -2.00
C LEU A 208 9.80 10.85 -1.27
N ARG A 209 10.39 11.50 -0.27
CA ARG A 209 11.28 10.84 0.68
C ARG A 209 10.49 9.76 1.43
N HIS A 210 11.05 8.56 1.57
CA HIS A 210 10.44 7.52 2.42
C HIS A 210 10.38 7.99 3.88
N PRO A 211 9.25 7.84 4.59
CA PRO A 211 9.08 8.38 5.94
C PRO A 211 9.94 7.73 7.02
N SER A 212 10.44 6.49 6.79
CA SER A 212 11.34 5.79 7.73
C SER A 212 12.76 6.35 7.71
N TYR A 213 13.57 5.91 8.67
CA TYR A 213 14.99 6.25 8.75
C TYR A 213 15.26 7.76 8.73
N GLY A 214 14.58 8.50 9.60
CA GLY A 214 14.71 9.96 9.73
C GLY A 214 14.03 10.78 8.63
N GLY A 215 13.33 10.14 7.69
CA GLY A 215 12.69 10.82 6.57
C GLY A 215 11.33 11.48 6.87
N LYS A 216 10.79 11.37 8.09
CA LYS A 216 9.45 11.89 8.44
C LYS A 216 9.28 13.37 8.13
N ARG A 217 10.26 14.19 8.52
CA ARG A 217 10.21 15.65 8.32
C ARG A 217 10.12 15.98 6.83
N ASN A 218 11.06 15.49 6.03
CA ASN A 218 11.10 15.76 4.60
C ASN A 218 9.83 15.24 3.88
N PHE A 219 9.33 14.07 4.29
CA PHE A 219 8.09 13.52 3.76
C PHE A 219 6.90 14.48 4.00
N PHE A 220 6.78 15.03 5.21
CA PHE A 220 5.71 15.97 5.55
C PHE A 220 5.86 17.33 4.85
N GLU A 221 7.07 17.87 4.79
CA GLU A 221 7.36 19.10 4.04
C GLU A 221 6.98 18.98 2.56
N GLN A 222 7.26 17.81 1.94
CA GLN A 222 6.87 17.53 0.56
C GLN A 222 5.35 17.42 0.40
N LEU A 223 4.63 16.73 1.30
CA LEU A 223 3.16 16.68 1.27
C LEU A 223 2.54 18.07 1.46
N GLN A 224 3.05 18.86 2.41
CA GLN A 224 2.59 20.23 2.66
C GLN A 224 2.73 21.10 1.42
N ARG A 225 3.88 21.02 0.73
CA ARG A 225 4.11 21.74 -0.52
C ARG A 225 3.10 21.32 -1.59
N LEU A 226 2.92 20.03 -1.82
CA LEU A 226 1.99 19.51 -2.84
C LEU A 226 0.54 19.92 -2.55
N LYS A 227 0.13 19.96 -1.27
CA LYS A 227 -1.16 20.48 -0.87
C LYS A 227 -1.29 21.97 -1.18
N GLY A 228 -0.27 22.78 -0.82
CA GLY A 228 -0.25 24.23 -1.11
C GLY A 228 -0.28 24.55 -2.61
N GLU A 229 0.23 23.65 -3.45
CA GLU A 229 0.20 23.74 -4.91
C GLU A 229 -1.11 23.18 -5.53
N GLY A 230 -2.06 22.71 -4.72
CA GLY A 230 -3.31 22.10 -5.18
C GLY A 230 -3.12 20.78 -5.96
N ARG A 231 -2.05 20.04 -5.66
CA ARG A 231 -1.71 18.77 -6.33
C ARG A 231 -2.31 17.55 -5.62
N ILE A 232 -2.65 17.70 -4.34
CA ILE A 232 -3.28 16.67 -3.50
C ILE A 232 -4.35 17.27 -2.62
#